data_4c991f78bb642a0cb75b215c6bf81064
#
_entry.id   4c991f78bb642a0cb75b215c6bf81064
#
_cell.length_a   1.000
_cell.length_b   1.000
_cell.length_c   1.000
_cell.angle_alpha   90.00
_cell.angle_beta   90.00
_cell.angle_gamma   90.00
#
_symmetry.space_group_name_H-M   'P 1'
#
loop_
_entity.id
_entity.type
_entity.pdbx_description
1 polymer ?
#
loop_
_entity_poly.entity_id
_entity_poly.type
_entity_poly.pdbx_seq_one_letter_code
_entity_poly.pdbx_strand_id
1 'polypeptide(L)'
;EPTTFIGAGERHIAEQLSKVNTPVILVINKIDTIKVQEEILTFIAAYKDVCDFAEIVPLSALKDKNTDVLLEQIFKYLPYGPQFYDEDTVTDQPMRQIAAELIREKALRLLDDEIPHGIAVVIEQMKERPNGIIDIEASIVCERESHKGIIIGKGGSMLKKIGTVARR
;
A
#
# COMPACT_ATOMS: atom_id res chain seq x y z
N GLU A 1 5.96 -10.72 -3.02
CA GLU A 1 7.31 -11.31 -3.17
C GLU A 1 7.47 -11.91 -4.55
N PRO A 2 8.66 -11.82 -5.14
CA PRO A 2 8.93 -12.42 -6.44
C PRO A 2 8.69 -13.93 -6.41
N THR A 3 7.93 -14.44 -7.37
CA THR A 3 7.62 -15.86 -7.50
C THR A 3 7.51 -16.23 -8.98
N THR A 4 7.85 -17.46 -9.32
CA THR A 4 7.60 -18.03 -10.66
C THR A 4 6.25 -18.73 -10.75
N PHE A 5 5.57 -18.92 -9.61
CA PHE A 5 4.27 -19.55 -9.58
C PHE A 5 3.18 -18.55 -9.94
N ILE A 6 2.44 -18.84 -11.00
CA ILE A 6 1.31 -18.03 -11.46
C ILE A 6 0.04 -18.81 -11.11
N GLY A 7 -0.61 -18.38 -10.04
CA GLY A 7 -1.84 -18.98 -9.55
C GLY A 7 -3.09 -18.60 -10.34
N ALA A 8 -4.24 -19.08 -9.88
CA ALA A 8 -5.52 -18.76 -10.49
C ALA A 8 -5.88 -17.26 -10.38
N GLY A 9 -5.47 -16.61 -9.28
CA GLY A 9 -5.70 -15.18 -9.05
C GLY A 9 -4.95 -14.32 -10.06
N GLU A 10 -3.66 -14.56 -10.26
CA GLU A 10 -2.83 -13.85 -11.23
C GLU A 10 -3.33 -14.05 -12.66
N ARG A 11 -3.74 -15.27 -13.02
CA ARG A 11 -4.35 -15.56 -14.34
C ARG A 11 -5.65 -14.79 -14.55
N HIS A 12 -6.50 -14.75 -13.53
CA HIS A 12 -7.75 -13.99 -13.59
C HIS A 12 -7.50 -12.49 -13.79
N ILE A 13 -6.54 -11.92 -13.05
CA ILE A 13 -6.15 -10.52 -13.22
C ILE A 13 -5.61 -10.27 -14.63
N ALA A 14 -4.71 -11.13 -15.12
CA ALA A 14 -4.16 -11.03 -16.46
C ALA A 14 -5.25 -11.09 -17.55
N GLU A 15 -6.25 -11.95 -17.39
CA GLU A 15 -7.41 -12.02 -18.29
C GLU A 15 -8.24 -10.72 -18.28
N GLN A 16 -8.39 -10.05 -17.14
CA GLN A 16 -9.05 -8.75 -17.07
C GLN A 16 -8.20 -7.66 -17.75
N LEU A 17 -6.89 -7.67 -17.49
CA LEU A 17 -5.94 -6.71 -18.07
C LEU A 17 -5.87 -6.85 -19.60
N SER A 18 -5.98 -8.06 -20.17
CA SER A 18 -5.97 -8.27 -21.62
C SER A 18 -7.16 -7.64 -22.34
N LYS A 19 -8.21 -7.24 -21.62
CA LYS A 19 -9.43 -6.59 -22.16
C LYS A 19 -9.32 -5.06 -22.20
N VAL A 20 -8.29 -4.48 -21.59
CA VAL A 20 -8.09 -3.03 -21.59
C VAL A 20 -7.16 -2.59 -22.71
N ASN A 21 -7.40 -1.40 -23.25
CA ASN A 21 -6.56 -0.81 -24.30
C ASN A 21 -5.44 0.09 -23.74
N THR A 22 -5.37 0.23 -22.42
CA THR A 22 -4.35 1.03 -21.75
C THR A 22 -3.06 0.23 -21.63
N PRO A 23 -1.88 0.82 -21.88
CA PRO A 23 -0.59 0.16 -21.64
C PRO A 23 -0.48 -0.33 -20.20
N VAL A 24 -0.11 -1.59 -20.04
CA VAL A 24 0.03 -2.23 -18.71
C VAL A 24 1.49 -2.45 -18.42
N ILE A 25 1.98 -1.91 -17.30
CA ILE A 25 3.34 -2.10 -16.82
C ILE A 25 3.31 -3.10 -15.66
N LEU A 26 4.03 -4.22 -15.81
CA LEU A 26 4.22 -5.17 -14.71
C LEU A 26 5.39 -4.73 -13.84
N VAL A 27 5.13 -4.56 -12.54
CA VAL A 27 6.16 -4.25 -11.55
C VAL A 27 6.46 -5.48 -10.71
N ILE A 28 7.70 -5.98 -10.78
CA ILE A 28 8.20 -7.05 -9.91
C ILE A 28 8.93 -6.38 -8.73
N ASN A 29 8.18 -6.17 -7.64
CA ASN A 29 8.72 -5.48 -6.46
C ASN A 29 9.47 -6.42 -5.51
N LYS A 30 10.19 -5.85 -4.53
CA LYS A 30 10.96 -6.54 -3.47
C LYS A 30 12.15 -7.35 -4.01
N ILE A 31 12.80 -6.88 -5.08
CA ILE A 31 14.01 -7.54 -5.60
C ILE A 31 15.19 -7.52 -4.61
N ASP A 32 15.10 -6.71 -3.55
CA ASP A 32 16.04 -6.70 -2.43
C ASP A 32 16.03 -8.00 -1.60
N THR A 33 14.97 -8.80 -1.69
CA THR A 33 14.87 -10.11 -1.04
C THR A 33 15.51 -11.23 -1.85
N ILE A 34 15.82 -10.98 -3.13
CA ILE A 34 16.43 -11.94 -4.04
C ILE A 34 17.94 -12.00 -3.79
N LYS A 35 18.45 -13.19 -3.51
CA LYS A 35 19.90 -13.40 -3.22
C LYS A 35 20.76 -13.46 -4.47
N VAL A 36 20.21 -13.98 -5.56
CA VAL A 36 20.91 -14.22 -6.82
C VAL A 36 20.26 -13.37 -7.92
N GLN A 37 21.00 -12.41 -8.47
CA GLN A 37 20.44 -11.45 -9.44
C GLN A 37 19.89 -12.12 -10.71
N GLU A 38 20.47 -13.23 -11.12
CA GLU A 38 20.04 -14.02 -12.29
C GLU A 38 18.62 -14.57 -12.13
N GLU A 39 18.13 -14.74 -10.90
CA GLU A 39 16.74 -15.16 -10.62
C GLU A 39 15.73 -14.13 -11.10
N ILE A 40 16.10 -12.86 -11.17
CA ILE A 40 15.21 -11.79 -11.69
C ILE A 40 14.77 -12.10 -13.12
N LEU A 41 15.68 -12.60 -13.95
CA LEU A 41 15.37 -12.98 -15.34
C LEU A 41 14.38 -14.15 -15.39
N THR A 42 14.46 -15.06 -14.42
CA THR A 42 13.52 -16.18 -14.30
C THR A 42 12.10 -15.69 -13.95
N PHE A 43 11.99 -14.69 -13.07
CA PHE A 43 10.68 -14.09 -12.76
C PHE A 43 10.12 -13.34 -13.98
N ILE A 44 10.94 -12.56 -14.68
CA ILE A 44 10.52 -11.87 -15.91
C ILE A 44 10.04 -12.90 -16.94
N ALA A 45 10.81 -13.97 -17.15
CA ALA A 45 10.45 -15.02 -18.10
C ALA A 45 9.13 -15.73 -17.75
N ALA A 46 8.85 -15.94 -16.44
CA ALA A 46 7.61 -16.55 -16.00
C ALA A 46 6.37 -15.71 -16.30
N TYR A 47 6.49 -14.38 -16.22
CA TYR A 47 5.36 -13.47 -16.37
C TYR A 47 5.17 -12.90 -17.77
N LYS A 48 6.21 -12.87 -18.61
CA LYS A 48 6.17 -12.22 -19.94
C LYS A 48 5.05 -12.73 -20.87
N ASP A 49 4.66 -13.99 -20.72
CA ASP A 49 3.68 -14.64 -21.58
C ASP A 49 2.27 -14.71 -20.91
N VAL A 50 2.10 -14.10 -19.74
CA VAL A 50 0.84 -14.12 -18.98
C VAL A 50 -0.14 -13.06 -19.47
N CYS A 51 0.37 -11.91 -19.88
CA CYS A 51 -0.37 -10.81 -20.46
C CYS A 51 0.56 -10.02 -21.36
N ASP A 52 0.00 -9.27 -22.31
CA ASP A 52 0.76 -8.33 -23.16
C ASP A 52 1.15 -7.08 -22.36
N PHE A 53 2.23 -7.20 -21.58
CA PHE A 53 2.76 -6.08 -20.83
C PHE A 53 3.56 -5.16 -21.73
N ALA A 54 3.26 -3.87 -21.65
CA ALA A 54 4.03 -2.85 -22.36
C ALA A 54 5.48 -2.78 -21.87
N GLU A 55 5.68 -2.97 -20.56
CA GLU A 55 6.99 -3.03 -19.90
C GLU A 55 6.94 -3.98 -18.69
N ILE A 56 8.11 -4.54 -18.32
CA ILE A 56 8.28 -5.30 -17.07
C ILE A 56 9.43 -4.68 -16.30
N VAL A 57 9.15 -4.10 -15.13
CA VAL A 57 10.13 -3.36 -14.32
C VAL A 57 10.38 -4.05 -13.00
N PRO A 58 11.53 -4.73 -12.83
CA PRO A 58 11.95 -5.23 -11.52
C PRO A 58 12.51 -4.09 -10.68
N LEU A 59 11.99 -3.92 -9.46
CA LEU A 59 12.39 -2.85 -8.55
C LEU A 59 12.33 -3.26 -7.07
N SER A 60 12.94 -2.45 -6.21
CA SER A 60 12.69 -2.47 -4.77
C SER A 60 12.26 -1.09 -4.31
N ALA A 61 10.97 -0.94 -4.03
CA ALA A 61 10.45 0.30 -3.46
C ALA A 61 11.05 0.60 -2.08
N LEU A 62 11.35 -0.44 -1.28
CA LEU A 62 11.97 -0.28 0.04
C LEU A 62 13.40 0.30 -0.04
N LYS A 63 14.16 -0.09 -1.06
CA LYS A 63 15.57 0.32 -1.25
C LYS A 63 15.74 1.40 -2.31
N ASP A 64 14.64 1.93 -2.82
CA ASP A 64 14.62 2.94 -3.89
C ASP A 64 15.47 2.51 -5.12
N LYS A 65 15.43 1.21 -5.45
CA LYS A 65 16.17 0.65 -6.57
C LYS A 65 15.26 0.51 -7.78
N ASN A 66 15.64 1.11 -8.91
CA ASN A 66 14.90 1.14 -10.18
C ASN A 66 13.50 1.80 -10.09
N THR A 67 13.24 2.63 -9.09
CA THR A 67 12.00 3.42 -8.98
C THR A 67 11.99 4.55 -10.01
N ASP A 68 13.15 5.13 -10.32
CA ASP A 68 13.39 6.06 -11.41
C ASP A 68 13.05 5.45 -12.78
N VAL A 69 13.48 4.21 -13.03
CA VAL A 69 13.16 3.48 -14.26
C VAL A 69 11.63 3.30 -14.40
N LEU A 70 10.94 2.96 -13.32
CA LEU A 70 9.47 2.86 -13.35
C LEU A 70 8.83 4.19 -13.72
N LEU A 71 9.29 5.31 -13.13
CA LEU A 71 8.77 6.63 -13.45
C LEU A 71 9.02 6.99 -14.92
N GLU A 72 10.21 6.74 -15.45
CA GLU A 72 10.50 6.95 -16.87
C GLU A 72 9.55 6.16 -17.77
N GLN A 73 9.28 4.88 -17.46
CA GLN A 73 8.35 4.09 -18.25
C GLN A 73 6.92 4.62 -18.14
N ILE A 74 6.46 5.06 -16.97
CA ILE A 74 5.14 5.68 -16.80
C ILE A 74 5.03 6.92 -17.68
N PHE A 75 6.01 7.83 -17.60
CA PHE A 75 6.00 9.06 -18.42
C PHE A 75 6.01 8.81 -19.93
N LYS A 76 6.64 7.75 -20.40
CA LYS A 76 6.66 7.34 -21.81
C LYS A 76 5.26 7.04 -22.35
N TYR A 77 4.37 6.51 -21.50
CA TYR A 77 3.01 6.12 -21.89
C TYR A 77 1.93 7.15 -21.54
N LEU A 78 2.27 8.17 -20.76
CA LEU A 78 1.31 9.22 -20.43
C LEU A 78 1.13 10.19 -21.61
N PRO A 79 -0.12 10.49 -22.00
CA PRO A 79 -0.39 11.53 -22.98
C PRO A 79 -0.14 12.93 -22.41
N TYR A 80 0.23 13.87 -23.25
CA TYR A 80 0.21 15.28 -22.86
C TYR A 80 -1.24 15.74 -22.64
N GLY A 81 -1.47 16.43 -21.52
CA GLY A 81 -2.79 16.90 -21.15
C GLY A 81 -2.74 18.11 -20.21
N PRO A 82 -3.89 18.69 -19.88
CA PRO A 82 -3.96 19.74 -18.87
C PRO A 82 -3.59 19.19 -17.50
N GLN A 83 -3.06 20.05 -16.64
CA GLN A 83 -2.82 19.75 -15.25
C GLN A 83 -4.16 19.53 -14.53
N PHE A 84 -4.35 18.37 -13.89
CA PHE A 84 -5.58 18.02 -13.17
C PHE A 84 -5.54 18.39 -11.70
N TYR A 85 -4.35 18.54 -11.13
CA TYR A 85 -4.11 18.90 -9.74
C TYR A 85 -3.17 20.10 -9.69
N ASP A 86 -3.40 21.01 -8.74
CA ASP A 86 -2.48 22.11 -8.49
C ASP A 86 -1.14 21.61 -7.96
N GLU A 87 -0.05 22.35 -8.18
CA GLU A 87 1.31 21.97 -7.75
C GLU A 87 1.42 21.73 -6.24
N ASP A 88 0.59 22.40 -5.44
CA ASP A 88 0.54 22.27 -3.98
C ASP A 88 -0.35 21.13 -3.50
N THR A 89 -1.04 20.42 -4.40
CA THR A 89 -1.93 19.32 -4.03
C THR A 89 -1.12 18.08 -3.67
N VAL A 90 -0.97 17.80 -2.38
CA VAL A 90 -0.24 16.63 -1.86
C VAL A 90 -1.06 15.35 -2.02
N THR A 91 -2.38 15.44 -1.89
CA THR A 91 -3.31 14.30 -1.98
C THR A 91 -4.72 14.78 -2.25
N ASP A 92 -5.50 13.97 -2.94
CA ASP A 92 -6.95 14.15 -3.15
C ASP A 92 -7.79 13.43 -2.08
N GLN A 93 -7.14 12.74 -1.14
CA GLN A 93 -7.82 11.98 -0.11
C GLN A 93 -8.45 12.89 0.95
N PRO A 94 -9.70 12.62 1.40
CA PRO A 94 -10.30 13.33 2.51
C PRO A 94 -9.46 13.21 3.78
N MET A 95 -9.35 14.29 4.57
CA MET A 95 -8.64 14.32 5.86
C MET A 95 -9.03 13.15 6.78
N ARG A 96 -10.29 12.73 6.72
CA ARG A 96 -10.81 11.59 7.46
C ARG A 96 -10.11 10.28 7.08
N GLN A 97 -9.85 10.07 5.81
CA GLN A 97 -9.15 8.88 5.32
C GLN A 97 -7.67 8.91 5.67
N ILE A 98 -7.03 10.07 5.54
CA ILE A 98 -5.63 10.27 5.95
C ILE A 98 -5.47 9.97 7.44
N ALA A 99 -6.38 10.47 8.28
CA ALA A 99 -6.36 10.20 9.71
C ALA A 99 -6.54 8.71 10.04
N ALA A 100 -7.43 8.01 9.33
CA ALA A 100 -7.63 6.57 9.49
C ALA A 100 -6.35 5.79 9.14
N GLU A 101 -5.71 6.12 8.01
CA GLU A 101 -4.48 5.45 7.58
C GLU A 101 -3.29 5.75 8.49
N LEU A 102 -3.16 6.97 9.01
CA LEU A 102 -2.14 7.30 10.00
C LEU A 102 -2.30 6.47 11.29
N ILE A 103 -3.53 6.36 11.80
CA ILE A 103 -3.81 5.53 12.99
C ILE A 103 -3.51 4.06 12.68
N ARG A 104 -3.92 3.56 11.51
CA ARG A 104 -3.67 2.19 11.07
C ARG A 104 -2.19 1.89 10.95
N GLU A 105 -1.41 2.77 10.35
CA GLU A 105 0.06 2.65 10.24
C GLU A 105 0.71 2.51 11.63
N LYS A 106 0.34 3.39 12.56
CA LYS A 106 0.92 3.36 13.91
C LYS A 106 0.48 2.11 14.68
N ALA A 107 -0.76 1.68 14.51
CA ALA A 107 -1.24 0.44 15.09
C ALA A 107 -0.46 -0.78 14.55
N LEU A 108 -0.30 -0.89 13.23
CA LEU A 108 0.46 -1.97 12.60
C LEU A 108 1.91 -2.01 13.09
N ARG A 109 2.61 -0.87 13.14
CA ARG A 109 3.99 -0.78 13.63
C ARG A 109 4.15 -1.19 15.10
N LEU A 110 3.11 -1.04 15.91
CA LEU A 110 3.15 -1.40 17.34
C LEU A 110 2.70 -2.83 17.61
N LEU A 111 2.02 -3.46 16.65
CA LEU A 111 1.45 -4.81 16.73
C LEU A 111 2.24 -5.83 15.88
N ASP A 112 3.37 -5.44 15.33
CA ASP A 112 4.17 -5.92 14.21
C ASP A 112 4.19 -7.45 14.01
N ASP A 113 4.43 -8.24 15.05
CA ASP A 113 4.55 -9.70 14.92
C ASP A 113 3.25 -10.47 15.21
N GLU A 114 2.25 -9.82 15.82
CA GLU A 114 1.08 -10.49 16.37
C GLU A 114 -0.18 -10.35 15.50
N ILE A 115 -0.31 -9.24 14.73
CA ILE A 115 -1.50 -8.96 13.89
C ILE A 115 -1.10 -8.19 12.62
N PRO A 116 -0.32 -8.76 11.71
CA PRO A 116 0.32 -7.96 10.64
C PRO A 116 -0.64 -7.38 9.60
N HIS A 117 -1.84 -7.94 9.39
CA HIS A 117 -2.71 -7.51 8.28
C HIS A 117 -4.21 -7.47 8.57
N GLY A 118 -4.62 -7.84 9.77
CA GLY A 118 -6.04 -8.03 10.12
C GLY A 118 -6.70 -6.86 10.83
N ILE A 119 -6.28 -5.61 10.59
CA ILE A 119 -6.93 -4.43 11.18
C ILE A 119 -7.35 -3.40 10.14
N ALA A 120 -8.50 -2.79 10.38
CA ALA A 120 -8.97 -1.58 9.69
C ALA A 120 -9.26 -0.49 10.73
N VAL A 121 -9.20 0.77 10.32
CA VAL A 121 -9.56 1.90 11.17
C VAL A 121 -10.74 2.64 10.55
N VAL A 122 -11.77 2.84 11.34
CA VAL A 122 -12.96 3.61 10.96
C VAL A 122 -13.02 4.87 11.81
N ILE A 123 -13.08 6.03 11.17
CA ILE A 123 -13.29 7.30 11.88
C ILE A 123 -14.80 7.47 12.11
N GLU A 124 -15.22 7.36 13.34
CA GLU A 124 -16.62 7.56 13.74
C GLU A 124 -16.99 9.05 13.73
N GLN A 125 -16.13 9.86 14.36
CA GLN A 125 -16.33 11.31 14.44
C GLN A 125 -15.02 12.06 14.22
N MET A 126 -15.11 13.18 13.53
CA MET A 126 -14.03 14.14 13.35
C MET A 126 -14.60 15.55 13.51
N LYS A 127 -14.18 16.28 14.54
CA LYS A 127 -14.74 17.58 14.90
C LYS A 127 -13.62 18.56 15.25
N GLU A 128 -13.59 19.68 14.56
CA GLU A 128 -12.68 20.77 14.87
C GLU A 128 -13.22 21.61 16.05
N ARG A 129 -12.33 21.89 16.99
CA ARG A 129 -12.58 22.79 18.10
C ARG A 129 -12.28 24.25 17.72
N PRO A 130 -12.83 25.26 18.43
CA PRO A 130 -12.54 26.66 18.15
C PRO A 130 -11.06 27.06 18.22
N ASN A 131 -10.23 26.26 18.87
CA ASN A 131 -8.79 26.46 19.00
C ASN A 131 -7.96 25.76 17.89
N GLY A 132 -8.62 25.24 16.83
CA GLY A 132 -7.97 24.54 15.72
C GLY A 132 -7.58 23.09 16.01
N ILE A 133 -7.86 22.57 17.21
CA ILE A 133 -7.60 21.16 17.52
C ILE A 133 -8.73 20.30 16.94
N ILE A 134 -8.35 19.20 16.27
CA ILE A 134 -9.31 18.26 15.71
C ILE A 134 -9.45 17.07 16.66
N ASP A 135 -10.66 16.88 17.21
CA ASP A 135 -11.03 15.69 17.95
C ASP A 135 -11.39 14.56 16.97
N ILE A 136 -10.76 13.42 17.14
CA ILE A 136 -11.01 12.24 16.33
C ILE A 136 -11.44 11.10 17.23
N GLU A 137 -12.62 10.56 16.96
CA GLU A 137 -13.10 9.29 17.52
C GLU A 137 -12.97 8.21 16.46
N ALA A 138 -12.24 7.14 16.76
CA ALA A 138 -11.93 6.10 15.82
C ALA A 138 -12.09 4.71 16.44
N SER A 139 -12.61 3.78 15.65
CA SER A 139 -12.69 2.36 15.98
C SER A 139 -11.62 1.58 15.24
N ILE A 140 -10.88 0.71 15.94
CA ILE A 140 -9.99 -0.27 15.33
C ILE A 140 -10.77 -1.58 15.21
N VAL A 141 -11.01 -1.99 13.97
CA VAL A 141 -11.70 -3.24 13.62
C VAL A 141 -10.65 -4.32 13.37
N CYS A 142 -10.83 -5.50 13.94
CA CYS A 142 -9.95 -6.66 13.75
C CYS A 142 -10.74 -7.87 13.23
N GLU A 143 -10.07 -8.70 12.44
CA GLU A 143 -10.70 -9.89 11.83
C GLU A 143 -11.07 -10.97 12.84
N ARG A 144 -10.32 -11.10 13.95
CA ARG A 144 -10.48 -12.17 14.92
C ARG A 144 -10.68 -11.61 16.32
N GLU A 145 -11.61 -12.18 17.05
CA GLU A 145 -11.88 -11.80 18.45
C GLU A 145 -10.63 -11.97 19.34
N SER A 146 -9.78 -12.97 19.05
CA SER A 146 -8.51 -13.17 19.77
C SER A 146 -7.54 -11.99 19.64
N HIS A 147 -7.60 -11.21 18.57
CA HIS A 147 -6.75 -10.04 18.34
C HIS A 147 -7.18 -8.83 19.19
N LYS A 148 -8.44 -8.77 19.59
CA LYS A 148 -8.99 -7.65 20.35
C LYS A 148 -8.27 -7.42 21.67
N GLY A 149 -7.97 -8.48 22.40
CA GLY A 149 -7.21 -8.39 23.65
C GLY A 149 -5.80 -7.83 23.47
N ILE A 150 -5.13 -8.18 22.37
CA ILE A 150 -3.79 -7.72 22.01
C ILE A 150 -3.82 -6.23 21.65
N ILE A 151 -4.79 -5.82 20.81
CA ILE A 151 -4.98 -4.42 20.39
C ILE A 151 -5.32 -3.52 21.56
N ILE A 152 -6.13 -3.98 22.50
CA ILE A 152 -6.48 -3.22 23.71
C ILE A 152 -5.28 -3.14 24.65
N GLY A 153 -4.58 -4.25 24.85
CA GLY A 153 -3.50 -4.39 25.81
C GLY A 153 -3.99 -4.38 27.27
N LYS A 154 -3.10 -4.69 28.20
CA LYS A 154 -3.43 -4.72 29.64
C LYS A 154 -3.92 -3.33 30.10
N GLY A 155 -5.17 -3.28 30.55
CA GLY A 155 -5.78 -2.02 31.00
C GLY A 155 -5.87 -0.92 29.94
N GLY A 156 -5.92 -1.27 28.63
CA GLY A 156 -6.00 -0.29 27.54
C GLY A 156 -4.65 0.32 27.14
N SER A 157 -3.53 -0.22 27.63
CA SER A 157 -2.19 0.35 27.45
C SER A 157 -1.77 0.43 25.99
N MET A 158 -2.11 -0.57 25.17
CA MET A 158 -1.75 -0.57 23.74
C MET A 158 -2.55 0.47 22.95
N LEU A 159 -3.86 0.56 23.17
CA LEU A 159 -4.69 1.62 22.56
C LEU A 159 -4.18 3.02 22.94
N LYS A 160 -3.82 3.23 24.21
CA LYS A 160 -3.23 4.50 24.66
C LYS A 160 -1.92 4.80 23.92
N LYS A 161 -1.07 3.79 23.73
CA LYS A 161 0.21 3.92 23.01
C LYS A 161 -0.04 4.27 21.54
N ILE A 162 -0.94 3.55 20.84
CA ILE A 162 -1.33 3.82 19.47
C ILE A 162 -1.82 5.26 19.33
N GLY A 163 -2.79 5.68 20.15
CA GLY A 163 -3.33 7.03 20.11
C GLY A 163 -2.31 8.13 20.44
N THR A 164 -1.31 7.84 21.27
CA THR A 164 -0.24 8.80 21.58
C THR A 164 0.71 8.99 20.40
N VAL A 165 1.05 7.90 19.70
CA VAL A 165 1.98 7.95 18.54
C VAL A 165 1.28 8.49 17.30
N ALA A 166 -0.02 8.24 17.14
CA ALA A 166 -0.80 8.72 16.00
C ALA A 166 -1.06 10.25 16.03
N ARG A 167 -0.88 10.92 17.17
CA ARG A 167 -1.03 12.39 17.31
C ARG A 167 0.24 13.17 16.99
N ARG A 168 1.34 12.51 16.72
CA ARG A 168 2.65 13.11 16.39
C ARG A 168 2.88 13.16 14.89
#